data_733c330c2759274fd7999b559b6e2b90
#
_entry.id   733c330c2759274fd7999b559b6e2b90
#
_cell.length_a   1.000
_cell.length_b   1.000
_cell.length_c   1.000
_cell.angle_alpha   90.00
_cell.angle_beta   90.00
_cell.angle_gamma   90.00
#
_symmetry.space_group_name_H-M   'P 1'
#
loop_
_entity.id
_entity.type
_entity.pdbx_description
1 polymer ?
#
loop_
_entity_poly.entity_id
_entity_poly.type
_entity_poly.pdbx_seq_one_letter_code
_entity_poly.pdbx_strand_id
1 'polypeptide(L)'
;MPSDAIAQPATAELTGREARWERHNSERQKRILTSAVELIEERAAGAEVSVQQIADRAGLAKSVVYRQFSGRDDLDRRVRAFVLGQFAAALDASMNISVGTLDEILTRTISAVAEWITEHPRIHEFMGTGPTDYDDESIDAISSLKATIADSARAIITEVGRSVGIDSSPFDSLPFAVVTMVEGTLTHWVRSTDPKPSRAEIVADLAKYTWYMFDGVARSSGLTIDPHVELSTLIAELVSSDGRSSLPD
;
A
#
# COMPACT_ATOMS: atom_id res chain seq x y z
N MET A 1 -12.40 -34.29 42.78
CA MET A 1 -11.83 -33.14 42.10
C MET A 1 -12.45 -33.10 40.71
N PRO A 2 -13.45 -32.27 40.41
CA PRO A 2 -13.99 -32.17 39.07
C PRO A 2 -13.09 -31.28 38.21
N SER A 3 -12.82 -31.76 36.98
CA SER A 3 -12.04 -31.11 35.94
C SER A 3 -12.86 -29.99 35.33
N ASP A 4 -12.39 -28.75 35.48
CA ASP A 4 -12.97 -27.60 34.80
C ASP A 4 -12.63 -27.67 33.29
N ALA A 5 -13.62 -28.03 32.51
CA ALA A 5 -13.59 -27.87 31.04
C ALA A 5 -13.78 -26.40 30.73
N ILE A 6 -12.71 -25.72 30.31
CA ILE A 6 -12.77 -24.36 29.75
C ILE A 6 -13.53 -24.43 28.44
N ALA A 7 -14.77 -23.97 28.46
CA ALA A 7 -15.60 -23.80 27.28
C ALA A 7 -14.96 -22.73 26.37
N GLN A 8 -14.56 -23.12 25.16
CA GLN A 8 -14.21 -22.19 24.08
C GLN A 8 -15.44 -21.37 23.70
N PRO A 9 -15.35 -20.04 23.48
CA PRO A 9 -16.46 -19.25 23.01
C PRO A 9 -16.81 -19.71 21.59
N ALA A 10 -18.01 -20.22 21.42
CA ALA A 10 -18.59 -20.53 20.13
C ALA A 10 -18.65 -19.25 19.27
N THR A 11 -17.98 -19.25 18.14
CA THR A 11 -18.20 -18.27 17.07
C THR A 11 -19.66 -18.40 16.64
N ALA A 12 -20.48 -17.42 17.02
CA ALA A 12 -21.89 -17.39 16.65
C ALA A 12 -21.99 -17.26 15.12
N GLU A 13 -22.44 -18.28 14.44
CA GLU A 13 -22.84 -18.21 13.03
C GLU A 13 -23.99 -17.22 12.92
N LEU A 14 -23.79 -16.15 12.14
CA LEU A 14 -24.80 -15.14 11.86
C LEU A 14 -26.04 -15.82 11.26
N THR A 15 -27.23 -15.47 11.76
CA THR A 15 -28.47 -15.97 11.15
C THR A 15 -28.58 -15.48 9.70
N GLY A 16 -29.22 -16.23 8.82
CA GLY A 16 -29.33 -15.85 7.40
C GLY A 16 -29.99 -14.47 7.16
N ARG A 17 -30.68 -13.93 8.15
CA ARG A 17 -31.25 -12.58 8.14
C ARG A 17 -30.19 -11.52 8.50
N GLU A 18 -29.36 -11.76 9.48
CA GLU A 18 -28.26 -10.90 9.90
C GLU A 18 -27.20 -10.82 8.80
N ALA A 19 -26.80 -11.93 8.21
CA ALA A 19 -25.85 -11.99 7.10
C ALA A 19 -26.36 -11.23 5.86
N ARG A 20 -27.68 -11.25 5.60
CA ARG A 20 -28.29 -10.48 4.51
C ARG A 20 -28.32 -8.99 4.81
N TRP A 21 -28.63 -8.62 6.05
CA TRP A 21 -28.62 -7.23 6.49
C TRP A 21 -27.22 -6.62 6.46
N GLU A 22 -26.21 -7.34 6.93
CA GLU A 22 -24.81 -6.92 6.88
C GLU A 22 -24.32 -6.73 5.44
N ARG A 23 -24.68 -7.64 4.54
CA ARG A 23 -24.33 -7.53 3.11
C ARG A 23 -24.93 -6.26 2.50
N HIS A 24 -26.22 -6.00 2.70
CA HIS A 24 -26.88 -4.79 2.21
C HIS A 24 -26.31 -3.51 2.82
N ASN A 25 -25.87 -3.58 4.08
CA ASN A 25 -25.21 -2.44 4.74
C ASN A 25 -23.83 -2.16 4.14
N SER A 26 -23.05 -3.21 3.93
CA SER A 26 -21.72 -3.13 3.29
C SER A 26 -21.81 -2.62 1.84
N GLU A 27 -22.76 -3.13 1.04
CA GLU A 27 -22.99 -2.66 -0.33
C GLU A 27 -23.38 -1.17 -0.37
N ARG A 28 -24.22 -0.73 0.56
CA ARG A 28 -24.62 0.67 0.66
C ARG A 28 -23.45 1.56 1.06
N GLN A 29 -22.65 1.13 2.03
CA GLN A 29 -21.43 1.85 2.45
C GLN A 29 -20.44 1.96 1.30
N LYS A 30 -20.16 0.87 0.59
CA LYS A 30 -19.30 0.86 -0.60
C LYS A 30 -19.80 1.85 -1.66
N ARG A 31 -21.12 1.87 -1.94
CA ARG A 31 -21.70 2.80 -2.91
C ARG A 31 -21.50 4.27 -2.52
N ILE A 32 -21.64 4.62 -1.22
CA ILE A 32 -21.38 5.97 -0.72
C ILE A 32 -19.91 6.34 -0.91
N LEU A 33 -18.99 5.44 -0.55
CA LEU A 33 -17.56 5.68 -0.67
C LEU A 33 -17.12 5.81 -2.13
N THR A 34 -17.62 4.96 -3.03
CA THR A 34 -17.38 5.07 -4.47
C THR A 34 -17.88 6.41 -5.02
N SER A 35 -19.12 6.82 -4.67
CA SER A 35 -19.67 8.11 -5.10
C SER A 35 -18.88 9.31 -4.58
N ALA A 36 -18.31 9.22 -3.38
CA ALA A 36 -17.44 10.24 -2.84
C ALA A 36 -16.13 10.35 -3.64
N VAL A 37 -15.50 9.23 -3.96
CA VAL A 37 -14.27 9.18 -4.77
C VAL A 37 -14.51 9.78 -6.15
N GLU A 38 -15.57 9.37 -6.86
CA GLU A 38 -15.92 9.92 -8.17
C GLU A 38 -16.09 11.45 -8.14
N LEU A 39 -16.81 11.97 -7.14
CA LEU A 39 -17.01 13.41 -6.98
C LEU A 39 -15.71 14.15 -6.64
N ILE A 40 -14.82 13.54 -5.84
CA ILE A 40 -13.51 14.13 -5.55
C ILE A 40 -12.66 14.21 -6.82
N GLU A 41 -12.70 13.21 -7.68
CA GLU A 41 -11.99 13.23 -8.97
C GLU A 41 -12.53 14.30 -9.92
N GLU A 42 -13.84 14.46 -9.98
CA GLU A 42 -14.52 15.42 -10.87
C GLU A 42 -14.39 16.87 -10.41
N ARG A 43 -14.07 17.13 -9.14
CA ARG A 43 -14.04 18.49 -8.57
C ARG A 43 -12.93 19.38 -9.14
N ALA A 44 -13.16 20.69 -9.14
CA ALA A 44 -12.09 21.66 -9.36
C ALA A 44 -11.07 21.62 -8.21
N ALA A 45 -9.83 22.07 -8.47
CA ALA A 45 -8.79 22.17 -7.44
C ALA A 45 -9.27 22.98 -6.23
N GLY A 46 -9.08 22.47 -5.02
CA GLY A 46 -9.47 23.13 -3.77
C GLY A 46 -10.98 23.17 -3.50
N ALA A 47 -11.83 22.66 -4.41
CA ALA A 47 -13.27 22.62 -4.16
C ALA A 47 -13.65 21.51 -3.17
N GLU A 48 -14.62 21.76 -2.31
CA GLU A 48 -15.15 20.76 -1.38
C GLU A 48 -16.32 19.98 -2.01
N VAL A 49 -16.39 18.69 -1.70
CA VAL A 49 -17.53 17.82 -2.05
C VAL A 49 -18.45 17.73 -0.82
N SER A 50 -19.70 18.18 -0.95
CA SER A 50 -20.66 18.14 0.17
C SER A 50 -21.27 16.74 0.35
N VAL A 51 -21.70 16.44 1.60
CA VAL A 51 -22.43 15.17 1.92
C VAL A 51 -23.72 15.07 1.11
N GLN A 52 -24.36 16.20 0.75
CA GLN A 52 -25.55 16.17 -0.10
C GLN A 52 -25.22 15.68 -1.51
N GLN A 53 -24.17 16.19 -2.13
CA GLN A 53 -23.73 15.72 -3.46
C GLN A 53 -23.38 14.23 -3.46
N ILE A 54 -22.72 13.74 -2.39
CA ILE A 54 -22.40 12.32 -2.24
C ILE A 54 -23.67 11.48 -2.12
N ALA A 55 -24.64 11.92 -1.31
CA ALA A 55 -25.94 11.24 -1.16
C ALA A 55 -26.71 11.18 -2.50
N ASP A 56 -26.77 12.30 -3.21
CA ASP A 56 -27.46 12.39 -4.50
C ASP A 56 -26.82 11.49 -5.56
N ARG A 57 -25.47 11.50 -5.65
CA ARG A 57 -24.70 10.60 -6.55
C ARG A 57 -24.92 9.13 -6.19
N ALA A 58 -24.97 8.78 -4.89
CA ALA A 58 -25.22 7.43 -4.41
C ALA A 58 -26.69 7.00 -4.57
N GLY A 59 -27.60 7.88 -4.97
CA GLY A 59 -29.05 7.61 -5.03
C GLY A 59 -29.66 7.34 -3.65
N LEU A 60 -29.21 8.07 -2.62
CA LEU A 60 -29.63 7.89 -1.23
C LEU A 60 -30.08 9.23 -0.62
N ALA A 61 -30.93 9.17 0.39
CA ALA A 61 -31.23 10.35 1.20
C ALA A 61 -30.01 10.71 2.09
N LYS A 62 -29.74 12.00 2.30
CA LYS A 62 -28.67 12.49 3.17
C LYS A 62 -28.71 11.88 4.58
N SER A 63 -29.91 11.64 5.13
CA SER A 63 -30.10 10.98 6.42
C SER A 63 -29.62 9.52 6.44
N VAL A 64 -29.57 8.86 5.28
CA VAL A 64 -29.02 7.51 5.17
C VAL A 64 -27.50 7.55 5.27
N VAL A 65 -26.85 8.56 4.69
CA VAL A 65 -25.39 8.76 4.82
C VAL A 65 -25.03 8.98 6.28
N TYR A 66 -25.73 9.88 6.99
CA TYR A 66 -25.47 10.14 8.42
C TYR A 66 -25.77 8.97 9.36
N ARG A 67 -26.53 7.96 8.91
CA ARG A 67 -26.68 6.71 9.67
C ARG A 67 -25.51 5.75 9.48
N GLN A 68 -24.75 5.90 8.40
CA GLN A 68 -23.60 5.05 8.09
C GLN A 68 -22.30 5.62 8.62
N PHE A 69 -22.24 6.96 8.79
CA PHE A 69 -21.04 7.70 9.18
C PHE A 69 -21.42 8.69 10.28
N SER A 70 -20.60 8.75 11.34
CA SER A 70 -20.87 9.60 12.53
C SER A 70 -20.70 11.10 12.29
N GLY A 71 -20.31 11.51 11.07
CA GLY A 71 -20.11 12.88 10.67
C GLY A 71 -19.30 12.99 9.39
N ARG A 72 -18.92 14.22 9.05
CA ARG A 72 -18.11 14.51 7.87
C ARG A 72 -16.70 13.90 8.01
N ASP A 73 -16.07 14.06 9.15
CA ASP A 73 -14.71 13.59 9.40
C ASP A 73 -14.62 12.07 9.35
N ASP A 74 -15.61 11.36 9.89
CA ASP A 74 -15.70 9.90 9.78
C ASP A 74 -15.88 9.45 8.33
N LEU A 75 -16.73 10.15 7.55
CA LEU A 75 -16.89 9.87 6.13
C LEU A 75 -15.56 10.07 5.39
N ASP A 76 -14.90 11.21 5.58
CA ASP A 76 -13.64 11.53 4.91
C ASP A 76 -12.52 10.55 5.29
N ARG A 77 -12.43 10.17 6.57
CA ARG A 77 -11.50 9.11 7.02
C ARG A 77 -11.76 7.79 6.31
N ARG A 78 -13.01 7.36 6.19
CA ARG A 78 -13.37 6.11 5.51
C ARG A 78 -13.20 6.18 4.00
N VAL A 79 -13.40 7.34 3.38
CA VAL A 79 -13.05 7.57 1.97
C VAL A 79 -11.55 7.39 1.77
N ARG A 80 -10.71 7.98 2.63
CA ARG A 80 -9.25 7.79 2.59
C ARG A 80 -8.88 6.31 2.73
N ALA A 81 -9.41 5.63 3.73
CA ALA A 81 -9.16 4.19 3.93
C ALA A 81 -9.60 3.34 2.71
N PHE A 82 -10.71 3.68 2.08
CA PHE A 82 -11.21 3.00 0.89
C PHE A 82 -10.29 3.19 -0.30
N VAL A 83 -9.84 4.42 -0.56
CA VAL A 83 -8.85 4.75 -1.61
C VAL A 83 -7.53 4.02 -1.36
N LEU A 84 -7.04 4.03 -0.12
CA LEU A 84 -5.82 3.31 0.26
C LEU A 84 -5.91 1.81 -0.03
N GLY A 85 -7.06 1.20 0.31
CA GLY A 85 -7.28 -0.22 0.03
C GLY A 85 -7.27 -0.54 -1.46
N GLN A 86 -7.84 0.32 -2.31
CA GLN A 86 -7.80 0.16 -3.76
C GLN A 86 -6.38 0.32 -4.31
N PHE A 87 -5.66 1.34 -3.88
CA PHE A 87 -4.28 1.57 -4.29
C PHE A 87 -3.34 0.44 -3.84
N ALA A 88 -3.45 -0.01 -2.59
CA ALA A 88 -2.66 -1.12 -2.07
C ALA A 88 -2.88 -2.40 -2.88
N ALA A 89 -4.12 -2.72 -3.24
CA ALA A 89 -4.42 -3.89 -4.07
C ALA A 89 -3.84 -3.77 -5.49
N ALA A 90 -3.86 -2.57 -6.09
CA ALA A 90 -3.25 -2.33 -7.40
C ALA A 90 -1.73 -2.43 -7.34
N LEU A 91 -1.12 -1.93 -6.27
CA LEU A 91 0.33 -1.97 -6.06
C LEU A 91 0.83 -3.40 -5.78
N ASP A 92 0.09 -4.20 -5.01
CA ASP A 92 0.43 -5.59 -4.71
C ASP A 92 0.62 -6.42 -5.99
N ALA A 93 -0.22 -6.20 -7.00
CA ALA A 93 -0.07 -6.83 -8.31
C ALA A 93 1.25 -6.44 -9.01
N SER A 94 1.76 -5.22 -8.81
CA SER A 94 3.02 -4.73 -9.40
C SER A 94 4.26 -5.23 -8.65
N MET A 95 4.14 -5.57 -7.37
CA MET A 95 5.20 -6.15 -6.53
C MET A 95 5.37 -7.66 -6.71
N ASN A 96 4.72 -8.27 -7.70
CA ASN A 96 4.87 -9.70 -7.97
C ASN A 96 6.33 -10.07 -8.30
N ILE A 97 6.97 -10.81 -7.41
CA ILE A 97 8.37 -11.25 -7.52
C ILE A 97 8.56 -12.57 -8.31
N SER A 98 7.47 -13.20 -8.72
CA SER A 98 7.53 -14.49 -9.43
C SER A 98 8.03 -14.36 -10.87
N VAL A 99 8.04 -13.15 -11.43
CA VAL A 99 8.41 -12.89 -12.83
C VAL A 99 9.22 -11.61 -12.92
N GLY A 100 10.34 -11.69 -13.60
CA GLY A 100 11.22 -10.58 -13.93
C GLY A 100 12.45 -10.45 -13.05
N THR A 101 13.32 -9.59 -13.48
CA THR A 101 14.54 -9.20 -12.76
C THR A 101 14.19 -8.21 -11.65
N LEU A 102 15.11 -8.01 -10.71
CA LEU A 102 14.90 -7.03 -9.63
C LEU A 102 14.74 -5.60 -10.18
N ASP A 103 15.50 -5.24 -11.21
CA ASP A 103 15.38 -3.95 -11.89
C ASP A 103 13.99 -3.74 -12.53
N GLU A 104 13.46 -4.77 -13.19
CA GLU A 104 12.11 -4.73 -13.76
C GLU A 104 11.02 -4.63 -12.70
N ILE A 105 11.16 -5.35 -11.58
CA ILE A 105 10.21 -5.31 -10.46
C ILE A 105 10.19 -3.91 -9.83
N LEU A 106 11.36 -3.33 -9.55
CA LEU A 106 11.48 -1.98 -9.02
C LEU A 106 10.87 -0.94 -9.97
N THR A 107 11.24 -1.00 -11.25
CA THR A 107 10.73 -0.07 -12.27
C THR A 107 9.21 -0.17 -12.42
N ARG A 108 8.67 -1.38 -12.49
CA ARG A 108 7.22 -1.64 -12.60
C ARG A 108 6.47 -1.11 -11.38
N THR A 109 6.97 -1.36 -10.18
CA THR A 109 6.35 -0.93 -8.93
C THR A 109 6.34 0.59 -8.80
N ILE A 110 7.47 1.25 -9.07
CA ILE A 110 7.56 2.72 -9.02
C ILE A 110 6.73 3.36 -10.14
N SER A 111 6.67 2.75 -11.34
CA SER A 111 5.79 3.21 -12.43
C SER A 111 4.32 3.21 -12.00
N ALA A 112 3.85 2.15 -11.34
CA ALA A 112 2.47 2.07 -10.85
C ALA A 112 2.14 3.19 -9.85
N VAL A 113 3.08 3.54 -8.96
CA VAL A 113 2.91 4.67 -8.02
C VAL A 113 2.87 6.01 -8.78
N ALA A 114 3.80 6.24 -9.71
CA ALA A 114 3.88 7.46 -10.50
C ALA A 114 2.66 7.65 -11.39
N GLU A 115 2.16 6.58 -11.99
CA GLU A 115 0.95 6.56 -12.80
C GLU A 115 -0.28 6.93 -11.95
N TRP A 116 -0.45 6.29 -10.80
CA TRP A 116 -1.57 6.57 -9.91
C TRP A 116 -1.59 8.04 -9.45
N ILE A 117 -0.47 8.61 -9.03
CA ILE A 117 -0.38 10.02 -8.59
C ILE A 117 -0.71 10.99 -9.75
N THR A 118 -0.29 10.66 -10.98
CA THR A 118 -0.54 11.51 -12.16
C THR A 118 -1.96 11.39 -12.71
N GLU A 119 -2.58 10.21 -12.58
CA GLU A 119 -3.94 9.97 -13.05
C GLU A 119 -5.01 10.41 -12.04
N HIS A 120 -4.67 10.44 -10.74
CA HIS A 120 -5.57 10.77 -9.64
C HIS A 120 -5.13 12.01 -8.82
N PRO A 121 -4.83 13.16 -9.45
CA PRO A 121 -4.27 14.31 -8.76
C PRO A 121 -5.22 14.88 -7.69
N ARG A 122 -6.55 14.77 -7.87
CA ARG A 122 -7.55 15.24 -6.90
C ARG A 122 -7.67 14.34 -5.69
N ILE A 123 -7.56 13.05 -5.89
CA ILE A 123 -7.48 12.08 -4.79
C ILE A 123 -6.18 12.29 -4.01
N HIS A 124 -5.05 12.44 -4.70
CA HIS A 124 -3.76 12.70 -4.05
C HIS A 124 -3.80 14.00 -3.21
N GLU A 125 -4.41 15.07 -3.72
CA GLU A 125 -4.66 16.31 -2.97
C GLU A 125 -5.53 16.05 -1.73
N PHE A 126 -6.65 15.33 -1.87
CA PHE A 126 -7.56 14.98 -0.78
C PHE A 126 -6.88 14.13 0.30
N MET A 127 -6.03 13.20 -0.09
CA MET A 127 -5.26 12.37 0.84
C MET A 127 -4.31 13.19 1.71
N GLY A 128 -3.72 14.27 1.17
CA GLY A 128 -2.80 15.17 1.87
C GLY A 128 -3.48 16.24 2.75
N THR A 129 -4.81 16.39 2.71
CA THR A 129 -5.56 17.43 3.45
C THR A 129 -6.24 16.94 4.73
N GLY A 130 -5.86 15.78 5.25
CA GLY A 130 -6.42 15.23 6.49
C GLY A 130 -6.12 16.10 7.72
N PRO A 131 -6.89 15.98 8.82
CA PRO A 131 -6.61 16.68 10.06
C PRO A 131 -5.22 16.32 10.56
N THR A 132 -4.44 17.38 10.87
CA THR A 132 -3.07 17.29 11.42
C THR A 132 -3.08 17.33 12.95
N ASP A 133 -4.21 17.12 13.59
CA ASP A 133 -4.30 17.16 15.05
C ASP A 133 -3.55 15.95 15.63
N TYR A 134 -2.44 16.26 16.28
CA TYR A 134 -1.51 15.33 16.95
C TYR A 134 -2.11 14.59 18.16
N ASP A 135 -3.38 14.77 18.45
CA ASP A 135 -3.99 14.31 19.71
C ASP A 135 -4.91 13.09 19.57
N ASP A 136 -5.01 12.49 18.40
CA ASP A 136 -5.78 11.27 18.20
C ASP A 136 -5.02 10.28 17.29
N GLU A 137 -5.20 8.98 17.53
CA GLU A 137 -4.63 7.81 16.84
C GLU A 137 -4.78 7.78 15.29
N SER A 138 -5.12 8.89 14.66
CA SER A 138 -5.17 9.05 13.22
C SER A 138 -3.78 9.34 12.67
N ILE A 139 -2.94 8.32 12.62
CA ILE A 139 -1.82 8.29 11.68
C ILE A 139 -2.37 8.81 10.34
N ASP A 140 -1.76 9.87 9.81
CA ASP A 140 -2.05 10.38 8.48
C ASP A 140 -2.22 9.23 7.48
N ALA A 141 -3.26 9.28 6.68
CA ALA A 141 -3.60 8.20 5.74
C ALA A 141 -2.43 7.83 4.81
N ILE A 142 -1.63 8.84 4.40
CA ILE A 142 -0.42 8.62 3.60
C ILE A 142 0.66 7.89 4.42
N SER A 143 0.83 8.22 5.70
CA SER A 143 1.77 7.51 6.57
C SER A 143 1.36 6.07 6.81
N SER A 144 0.05 5.80 6.99
CA SER A 144 -0.49 4.44 7.09
C SER A 144 -0.25 3.64 5.82
N LEU A 145 -0.42 4.27 4.65
CA LEU A 145 -0.14 3.63 3.36
C LEU A 145 1.34 3.28 3.24
N LYS A 146 2.24 4.23 3.54
CA LYS A 146 3.68 3.99 3.52
C LYS A 146 4.07 2.82 4.41
N ALA A 147 3.53 2.76 5.63
CA ALA A 147 3.77 1.64 6.55
C ALA A 147 3.28 0.32 5.97
N THR A 148 2.06 0.28 5.42
CA THR A 148 1.49 -0.94 4.82
C THR A 148 2.34 -1.46 3.66
N ILE A 149 2.77 -0.58 2.74
CA ILE A 149 3.62 -0.94 1.60
C ILE A 149 5.00 -1.42 2.09
N ALA A 150 5.59 -0.72 3.06
CA ALA A 150 6.88 -1.09 3.62
C ALA A 150 6.82 -2.45 4.34
N ASP A 151 5.73 -2.74 5.06
CA ASP A 151 5.53 -4.02 5.73
C ASP A 151 5.36 -5.17 4.73
N SER A 152 4.63 -4.95 3.62
CA SER A 152 4.52 -5.92 2.53
C SER A 152 5.88 -6.22 1.89
N ALA A 153 6.65 -5.18 1.56
CA ALA A 153 8.00 -5.34 1.01
C ALA A 153 8.95 -6.04 2.00
N ARG A 154 8.88 -5.71 3.29
CA ARG A 154 9.66 -6.37 4.34
C ARG A 154 9.31 -7.84 4.45
N ALA A 155 8.03 -8.20 4.39
CA ALA A 155 7.57 -9.58 4.42
C ALA A 155 8.14 -10.39 3.25
N ILE A 156 8.17 -9.82 2.04
CA ILE A 156 8.79 -10.44 0.85
C ILE A 156 10.29 -10.66 1.08
N ILE A 157 11.04 -9.65 1.52
CA ILE A 157 12.48 -9.74 1.79
C ILE A 157 12.77 -10.82 2.85
N THR A 158 11.97 -10.86 3.92
CA THR A 158 12.10 -11.84 5.00
C THR A 158 11.84 -13.26 4.50
N GLU A 159 10.82 -13.45 3.66
CA GLU A 159 10.49 -14.78 3.10
C GLU A 159 11.57 -15.26 2.13
N VAL A 160 12.06 -14.39 1.24
CA VAL A 160 13.18 -14.70 0.37
C VAL A 160 14.43 -15.01 1.19
N GLY A 161 14.80 -14.16 2.17
CA GLY A 161 15.94 -14.41 3.07
C GLY A 161 15.86 -15.77 3.77
N ARG A 162 14.68 -16.10 4.31
CA ARG A 162 14.43 -17.41 4.94
C ARG A 162 14.61 -18.57 3.95
N SER A 163 14.13 -18.43 2.71
CA SER A 163 14.23 -19.50 1.71
C SER A 163 15.66 -19.81 1.27
N VAL A 164 16.55 -18.81 1.37
CA VAL A 164 17.97 -18.92 0.99
C VAL A 164 18.93 -18.96 2.20
N GLY A 165 18.42 -19.03 3.42
CA GLY A 165 19.23 -19.11 4.64
C GLY A 165 19.96 -17.82 5.03
N ILE A 166 19.53 -16.65 4.53
CA ILE A 166 20.17 -15.36 4.74
C ILE A 166 19.42 -14.57 5.84
N ASP A 167 20.17 -13.93 6.76
CA ASP A 167 19.61 -12.99 7.71
C ASP A 167 19.12 -11.72 7.00
N SER A 168 17.82 -11.46 7.10
CA SER A 168 17.17 -10.29 6.50
C SER A 168 17.17 -9.05 7.41
N SER A 169 17.62 -9.17 8.67
CA SER A 169 17.58 -8.06 9.63
C SER A 169 18.29 -6.77 9.18
N PRO A 170 19.39 -6.80 8.40
CA PRO A 170 19.98 -5.59 7.86
C PRO A 170 19.06 -4.77 6.96
N PHE A 171 18.03 -5.40 6.39
CA PHE A 171 17.07 -4.76 5.48
C PHE A 171 15.81 -4.22 6.19
N ASP A 172 15.64 -4.38 7.49
CA ASP A 172 14.38 -4.09 8.21
C ASP A 172 13.89 -2.64 8.03
N SER A 173 14.77 -1.66 8.03
CA SER A 173 14.40 -0.24 7.86
C SER A 173 14.34 0.20 6.39
N LEU A 174 14.94 -0.57 5.48
CA LEU A 174 15.10 -0.19 4.08
C LEU A 174 13.76 0.02 3.35
N PRO A 175 12.75 -0.87 3.47
CA PRO A 175 11.48 -0.70 2.78
C PRO A 175 10.80 0.62 3.11
N PHE A 176 10.76 1.01 4.39
CA PHE A 176 10.14 2.27 4.80
C PHE A 176 10.92 3.50 4.27
N ALA A 177 12.24 3.46 4.28
CA ALA A 177 13.08 4.51 3.72
C ALA A 177 12.84 4.67 2.21
N VAL A 178 12.80 3.57 1.46
CA VAL A 178 12.51 3.55 0.02
C VAL A 178 11.13 4.12 -0.28
N VAL A 179 10.09 3.62 0.39
CA VAL A 179 8.71 4.09 0.18
C VAL A 179 8.59 5.59 0.47
N THR A 180 9.26 6.08 1.53
CA THR A 180 9.26 7.50 1.88
C THR A 180 9.99 8.35 0.84
N MET A 181 11.14 7.87 0.34
CA MET A 181 11.88 8.54 -0.73
C MET A 181 11.06 8.61 -2.02
N VAL A 182 10.47 7.50 -2.46
CA VAL A 182 9.68 7.42 -3.70
C VAL A 182 8.47 8.32 -3.61
N GLU A 183 7.65 8.21 -2.56
CA GLU A 183 6.45 9.02 -2.38
C GLU A 183 6.78 10.52 -2.30
N GLY A 184 7.74 10.91 -1.45
CA GLY A 184 8.12 12.31 -1.29
C GLY A 184 8.66 12.92 -2.59
N THR A 185 9.49 12.17 -3.34
CA THR A 185 10.04 12.62 -4.61
C THR A 185 8.97 12.75 -5.69
N LEU A 186 8.08 11.78 -5.83
CA LEU A 186 6.99 11.84 -6.80
C LEU A 186 5.97 12.94 -6.45
N THR A 187 5.65 13.13 -5.18
CA THR A 187 4.79 14.22 -4.72
C THR A 187 5.40 15.59 -5.04
N HIS A 188 6.69 15.77 -4.80
CA HIS A 188 7.41 16.99 -5.18
C HIS A 188 7.43 17.17 -6.70
N TRP A 189 7.74 16.12 -7.46
CA TRP A 189 7.81 16.13 -8.90
C TRP A 189 6.48 16.54 -9.54
N VAL A 190 5.35 15.96 -9.13
CA VAL A 190 4.04 16.26 -9.71
C VAL A 190 3.59 17.70 -9.45
N ARG A 191 4.05 18.30 -8.35
CA ARG A 191 3.75 19.71 -7.99
C ARG A 191 4.64 20.72 -8.67
N SER A 192 5.76 20.29 -9.27
CA SER A 192 6.70 21.18 -9.93
C SER A 192 6.12 21.69 -11.25
N THR A 193 6.31 22.98 -11.49
CA THR A 193 5.77 23.65 -12.70
C THR A 193 6.80 23.85 -13.79
N ASP A 194 8.11 23.75 -13.52
CA ASP A 194 9.17 24.08 -14.49
C ASP A 194 10.43 23.21 -14.30
N PRO A 195 11.25 23.08 -15.41
CA PRO A 195 11.23 21.90 -16.25
C PRO A 195 11.52 20.68 -15.40
N LYS A 196 10.56 19.82 -15.30
CA LYS A 196 10.67 18.55 -14.57
C LYS A 196 11.11 17.45 -15.53
N PRO A 197 11.82 16.40 -15.05
CA PRO A 197 12.02 15.20 -15.85
C PRO A 197 10.68 14.60 -16.27
N SER A 198 10.65 13.90 -17.39
CA SER A 198 9.46 13.12 -17.80
C SER A 198 9.15 12.04 -16.76
N ARG A 199 7.92 11.49 -16.80
CA ARG A 199 7.54 10.37 -15.94
C ARG A 199 8.49 9.18 -16.09
N ALA A 200 8.93 8.88 -17.30
CA ALA A 200 9.86 7.77 -17.54
C ALA A 200 11.23 8.03 -16.90
N GLU A 201 11.74 9.26 -16.99
CA GLU A 201 13.03 9.63 -16.41
C GLU A 201 12.99 9.60 -14.87
N ILE A 202 11.96 10.18 -14.24
CA ILE A 202 11.88 10.17 -12.77
C ILE A 202 11.69 8.75 -12.22
N VAL A 203 10.93 7.89 -12.92
CA VAL A 203 10.77 6.47 -12.55
C VAL A 203 12.10 5.73 -12.65
N ALA A 204 12.86 5.92 -13.75
CA ALA A 204 14.15 5.29 -13.93
C ALA A 204 15.17 5.74 -12.86
N ASP A 205 15.19 7.03 -12.52
CA ASP A 205 16.06 7.55 -11.46
C ASP A 205 15.69 6.95 -10.09
N LEU A 206 14.41 6.91 -9.75
CA LEU A 206 13.95 6.35 -8.48
C LEU A 206 14.20 4.83 -8.38
N ALA A 207 14.02 4.08 -9.47
CA ALA A 207 14.38 2.66 -9.52
C ALA A 207 15.87 2.45 -9.26
N LYS A 208 16.71 3.25 -9.92
CA LYS A 208 18.16 3.26 -9.74
C LYS A 208 18.59 3.62 -8.31
N TYR A 209 17.98 4.65 -7.70
CA TYR A 209 18.28 5.01 -6.32
C TYR A 209 17.84 3.93 -5.34
N THR A 210 16.67 3.33 -5.56
CA THR A 210 16.19 2.19 -4.77
C THR A 210 17.16 1.02 -4.86
N TRP A 211 17.62 0.70 -6.07
CA TRP A 211 18.64 -0.32 -6.28
C TRP A 211 19.94 -0.01 -5.52
N TYR A 212 20.45 1.22 -5.59
CA TYR A 212 21.68 1.58 -4.87
C TYR A 212 21.56 1.43 -3.36
N MET A 213 20.40 1.77 -2.78
CA MET A 213 20.14 1.56 -1.36
C MET A 213 20.13 0.07 -1.02
N PHE A 214 19.46 -0.75 -1.84
CA PHE A 214 19.38 -2.19 -1.66
C PHE A 214 20.74 -2.86 -1.80
N ASP A 215 21.49 -2.57 -2.88
CA ASP A 215 22.82 -3.11 -3.15
C ASP A 215 23.84 -2.71 -2.05
N GLY A 216 23.74 -1.48 -1.55
CA GLY A 216 24.57 -1.01 -0.44
C GLY A 216 24.37 -1.83 0.84
N VAL A 217 23.13 -2.13 1.21
CA VAL A 217 22.80 -2.99 2.36
C VAL A 217 23.23 -4.44 2.08
N ALA A 218 22.94 -4.98 0.89
CA ALA A 218 23.34 -6.32 0.50
C ALA A 218 24.85 -6.52 0.62
N ARG A 219 25.64 -5.63 0.03
CA ARG A 219 27.10 -5.68 0.08
C ARG A 219 27.64 -5.56 1.50
N SER A 220 27.05 -4.72 2.35
CA SER A 220 27.44 -4.61 3.76
C SER A 220 27.20 -5.89 4.55
N SER A 221 26.27 -6.73 4.07
CA SER A 221 25.96 -8.07 4.59
C SER A 221 26.72 -9.19 3.88
N GLY A 222 27.70 -8.86 3.01
CA GLY A 222 28.50 -9.84 2.28
C GLY A 222 27.79 -10.45 1.07
N LEU A 223 26.64 -9.91 0.66
CA LEU A 223 25.86 -10.40 -0.48
C LEU A 223 26.22 -9.61 -1.75
N THR A 224 26.34 -10.33 -2.87
CA THR A 224 26.45 -9.73 -4.20
C THR A 224 25.27 -10.21 -5.04
N ILE A 225 24.46 -9.26 -5.50
CA ILE A 225 23.22 -9.50 -6.24
C ILE A 225 23.35 -8.79 -7.59
N ASP A 226 23.03 -9.51 -8.69
CA ASP A 226 22.92 -8.90 -10.01
C ASP A 226 21.44 -8.52 -10.26
N PRO A 227 21.12 -7.22 -10.41
CA PRO A 227 19.72 -6.78 -10.58
C PRO A 227 19.10 -7.19 -11.91
N HIS A 228 19.91 -7.65 -12.87
CA HIS A 228 19.49 -8.03 -14.24
C HIS A 228 19.29 -9.55 -14.42
N VAL A 229 19.53 -10.33 -13.38
CA VAL A 229 19.21 -11.77 -13.36
C VAL A 229 17.77 -11.96 -12.88
N GLU A 230 17.05 -12.89 -13.51
CA GLU A 230 15.71 -13.31 -13.05
C GLU A 230 15.75 -13.66 -11.56
N LEU A 231 14.85 -13.06 -10.77
CA LEU A 231 14.86 -13.23 -9.32
C LEU A 231 14.70 -14.71 -8.90
N SER A 232 13.89 -15.46 -9.64
CA SER A 232 13.72 -16.91 -9.44
C SER A 232 15.03 -17.70 -9.63
N THR A 233 15.85 -17.31 -10.60
CA THR A 233 17.17 -17.90 -10.86
C THR A 233 18.14 -17.55 -9.73
N LEU A 234 18.19 -16.28 -9.30
CA LEU A 234 19.01 -15.84 -8.17
C LEU A 234 18.70 -16.61 -6.90
N ILE A 235 17.42 -16.78 -6.57
CA ILE A 235 16.98 -17.57 -5.41
C ILE A 235 17.45 -19.03 -5.52
N ALA A 236 17.30 -19.65 -6.70
CA ALA A 236 17.72 -21.02 -6.91
C ALA A 236 19.25 -21.21 -6.79
N GLU A 237 20.04 -20.24 -7.27
CA GLU A 237 21.50 -20.24 -7.13
C GLU A 237 21.96 -20.11 -5.68
N LEU A 238 21.34 -19.20 -4.90
CA LEU A 238 21.63 -19.00 -3.48
C LEU A 238 21.31 -20.26 -2.67
N VAL A 239 20.15 -20.88 -2.88
CA VAL A 239 19.77 -22.16 -2.22
C VAL A 239 20.78 -23.26 -2.56
N SER A 240 21.25 -23.32 -3.83
CA SER A 240 22.21 -24.34 -4.29
C SER A 240 23.61 -24.13 -3.74
N SER A 241 24.01 -22.90 -3.44
CA SER A 241 25.34 -22.56 -2.89
C SER A 241 25.44 -22.91 -1.40
N ASP A 242 24.37 -22.69 -0.63
CA ASP A 242 24.34 -23.02 0.80
C ASP A 242 24.37 -24.54 1.04
N GLY A 243 23.73 -25.34 0.18
CA GLY A 243 23.76 -26.80 0.23
C GLY A 243 25.15 -27.42 0.01
N ARG A 244 26.10 -26.70 -0.60
CA ARG A 244 27.49 -27.16 -0.82
C ARG A 244 28.42 -26.87 0.33
N SER A 245 28.07 -25.89 1.20
CA SER A 245 28.88 -25.52 2.37
C SER A 245 28.64 -26.43 3.57
N SER A 246 27.64 -27.32 3.52
CA SER A 246 27.19 -28.15 4.63
C SER A 246 27.65 -29.61 4.57
N LEU A 247 28.53 -29.99 3.63
CA LEU A 247 29.14 -31.33 3.61
C LEU A 247 30.45 -31.31 4.39
N PRO A 248 30.56 -32.00 5.54
CA PRO A 248 31.82 -32.15 6.25
C PRO A 248 32.74 -33.14 5.48
N ASP A 249 34.02 -32.77 5.37
CA ASP A 249 35.11 -33.67 4.95
C ASP A 249 35.29 -34.88 5.90
#